data_c43c1598543c295796d418869c522ffa
#
_entry.id   c43c1598543c295796d418869c522ffa
#
_cell.length_a   1.000
_cell.length_b   1.000
_cell.length_c   1.000
_cell.angle_alpha   90.00
_cell.angle_beta   90.00
_cell.angle_gamma   90.00
#
_symmetry.space_group_name_H-M   'P 1'
#
loop_
_entity.id
_entity.type
_entity.pdbx_description
1 polymer ?
#
loop_
_entity_poly.entity_id
_entity_poly.type
_entity_poly.pdbx_seq_one_letter_code
_entity_poly.pdbx_strand_id
1 'polypeptide(L)'
;MITVNVLYPNTDGAKFDMNYYLTSHIPMVKRVLGSALKGVVVEQGLGGAAPGTKAEYSTLCHLRFDSVEAFQSAFGPHAADIQKDIANYSSVPPVIQISDVKVG
;
A
#
# COMPACT_ATOMS: atom_id res chain seq x y z
N MET A 1 -0.38 7.42 -16.44
CA MET A 1 -0.43 7.39 -14.96
C MET A 1 -0.94 6.05 -14.48
N ILE A 2 -0.21 5.43 -13.59
CA ILE A 2 -0.59 4.18 -12.97
C ILE A 2 -0.73 4.34 -11.46
N THR A 3 -1.43 3.39 -10.83
CA THR A 3 -1.40 3.21 -9.39
C THR A 3 -0.89 1.81 -9.07
N VAL A 4 -0.07 1.72 -8.04
CA VAL A 4 0.29 0.46 -7.41
C VAL A 4 -0.58 0.36 -6.16
N ASN A 5 -1.47 -0.61 -6.15
CA ASN A 5 -2.46 -0.78 -5.08
C ASN A 5 -1.99 -1.88 -4.15
N VAL A 6 -1.81 -1.54 -2.88
CA VAL A 6 -1.34 -2.47 -1.86
C VAL A 6 -2.49 -2.70 -0.89
N LEU A 7 -3.02 -3.91 -0.89
CA LEU A 7 -4.26 -4.26 -0.20
C LEU A 7 -3.96 -5.26 0.91
N TYR A 8 -4.25 -4.88 2.16
CA TYR A 8 -4.00 -5.76 3.31
C TYR A 8 -5.30 -6.47 3.71
N PRO A 9 -5.41 -7.80 3.45
CA PRO A 9 -6.63 -8.54 3.76
C PRO A 9 -7.02 -8.45 5.23
N ASN A 10 -8.31 -8.28 5.49
CA ASN A 10 -8.87 -8.21 6.84
C ASN A 10 -9.43 -9.57 7.25
N THR A 11 -8.59 -10.60 7.20
CA THR A 11 -8.96 -11.96 7.60
C THR A 11 -9.07 -12.05 9.11
N ASP A 12 -9.78 -13.06 9.60
CA ASP A 12 -9.96 -13.26 11.04
C ASP A 12 -8.60 -13.45 11.73
N GLY A 13 -8.38 -12.69 12.80
CA GLY A 13 -7.14 -12.71 13.54
C GLY A 13 -6.00 -11.89 12.93
N ALA A 14 -6.20 -11.28 11.76
CA ALA A 14 -5.19 -10.42 11.16
C ALA A 14 -4.95 -9.19 12.03
N LYS A 15 -3.67 -8.78 12.11
CA LYS A 15 -3.25 -7.60 12.88
C LYS A 15 -2.55 -6.64 11.95
N PHE A 16 -2.85 -5.34 12.12
CA PHE A 16 -2.23 -4.28 11.36
C PHE A 16 -1.97 -3.09 12.29
N ASP A 17 -0.69 -2.71 12.41
CA ASP A 17 -0.28 -1.57 13.25
C ASP A 17 -0.28 -0.30 12.39
N MET A 18 -1.41 0.39 12.38
CA MET A 18 -1.57 1.63 11.60
C MET A 18 -0.62 2.72 12.07
N ASN A 19 -0.34 2.81 13.36
CA ASN A 19 0.58 3.83 13.88
C ASN A 19 1.99 3.63 13.31
N TYR A 20 2.52 2.42 13.37
CA TYR A 20 3.82 2.11 12.77
C TYR A 20 3.82 2.38 11.26
N TYR A 21 2.75 1.94 10.59
CA TYR A 21 2.61 2.11 9.14
C TYR A 21 2.73 3.57 8.73
N LEU A 22 2.01 4.46 9.42
CA LEU A 22 1.97 5.89 9.09
C LEU A 22 3.20 6.66 9.56
N THR A 23 3.83 6.24 10.66
CA THR A 23 4.95 6.98 11.25
C THR A 23 6.32 6.48 10.82
N SER A 24 6.42 5.23 10.33
CA SER A 24 7.69 4.60 9.99
C SER A 24 7.73 4.05 8.57
N HIS A 25 6.76 3.21 8.18
CA HIS A 25 6.80 2.56 6.87
C HIS A 25 6.57 3.54 5.72
N ILE A 26 5.47 4.26 5.73
CA ILE A 26 5.13 5.20 4.64
C ILE A 26 6.19 6.30 4.49
N PRO A 27 6.69 6.94 5.57
CA PRO A 27 7.80 7.89 5.42
C PRO A 27 9.05 7.30 4.79
N MET A 28 9.39 6.04 5.11
CA MET A 28 10.51 5.34 4.51
C MET A 28 10.27 5.12 3.01
N VAL A 29 9.07 4.66 2.63
CA VAL A 29 8.69 4.45 1.23
C VAL A 29 8.80 5.76 0.43
N LYS A 30 8.27 6.86 0.97
CA LYS A 30 8.38 8.18 0.33
C LYS A 30 9.84 8.59 0.12
N ARG A 31 10.69 8.36 1.11
CA ARG A 31 12.10 8.73 1.04
C ARG A 31 12.84 7.94 -0.03
N VAL A 32 12.66 6.62 -0.07
CA VAL A 32 13.43 5.77 -1.00
C VAL A 32 12.91 5.83 -2.44
N LEU A 33 11.61 6.05 -2.64
CA LEU A 33 11.04 6.18 -3.97
C LEU A 33 11.23 7.57 -4.56
N GLY A 34 11.39 8.57 -3.71
CA GLY A 34 11.74 9.93 -4.12
C GLY A 34 10.75 10.55 -5.10
N SER A 35 11.28 11.28 -6.09
CA SER A 35 10.47 12.03 -7.05
C SER A 35 9.68 11.16 -8.03
N ALA A 36 10.00 9.88 -8.15
CA ALA A 36 9.22 8.96 -8.98
C ALA A 36 7.82 8.73 -8.42
N LEU A 37 7.67 8.82 -7.10
CA LEU A 37 6.39 8.68 -6.42
C LEU A 37 5.60 9.99 -6.55
N LYS A 38 4.48 9.96 -7.30
CA LYS A 38 3.69 11.15 -7.62
C LYS A 38 2.53 11.38 -6.66
N GLY A 39 2.21 10.40 -5.84
CA GLY A 39 1.15 10.55 -4.83
C GLY A 39 1.01 9.29 -4.00
N VAL A 40 0.53 9.46 -2.78
CA VAL A 40 0.24 8.36 -1.86
C VAL A 40 -1.10 8.63 -1.21
N VAL A 41 -1.97 7.61 -1.24
CA VAL A 41 -3.22 7.64 -0.49
C VAL A 41 -3.25 6.38 0.37
N VAL A 42 -3.47 6.56 1.67
CA VAL A 42 -3.65 5.45 2.62
C VAL A 42 -5.06 5.53 3.19
N GLU A 43 -5.75 4.41 3.15
CA GLU A 43 -7.13 4.33 3.62
C GLU A 43 -7.26 3.20 4.65
N GLN A 44 -8.03 3.45 5.71
CA GLN A 44 -8.35 2.43 6.70
C GLN A 44 -9.75 1.91 6.44
N GLY A 45 -9.92 0.59 6.43
CA GLY A 45 -11.22 -0.04 6.21
C GLY A 45 -12.19 0.27 7.33
N LEU A 46 -13.42 0.65 6.96
CA LEU A 46 -14.49 0.94 7.91
C LEU A 46 -15.59 -0.11 7.88
N GLY A 47 -15.84 -0.73 6.73
CA GLY A 47 -16.90 -1.70 6.57
C GLY A 47 -17.08 -2.09 5.11
N GLY A 48 -17.95 -3.06 4.87
CA GLY A 48 -18.38 -3.42 3.52
C GLY A 48 -19.45 -2.46 3.02
N ALA A 49 -19.88 -2.66 1.77
CA ALA A 49 -20.92 -1.83 1.18
C ALA A 49 -22.28 -2.00 1.86
N ALA A 50 -22.63 -3.21 2.25
CA ALA A 50 -23.86 -3.48 2.97
C ALA A 50 -23.72 -3.12 4.46
N PRO A 51 -24.75 -2.52 5.09
CA PRO A 51 -24.71 -2.19 6.51
C PRO A 51 -24.35 -3.40 7.38
N GLY A 52 -23.45 -3.20 8.36
CA GLY A 52 -23.04 -4.24 9.30
C GLY A 52 -22.05 -5.24 8.76
N THR A 53 -21.59 -5.09 7.52
CA THR A 53 -20.57 -5.98 6.95
C THR A 53 -19.17 -5.48 7.26
N LYS A 54 -18.24 -6.41 7.32
CA LYS A 54 -16.83 -6.17 7.60
C LYS A 54 -16.12 -5.67 6.34
N ALA A 55 -15.16 -4.76 6.50
CA ALA A 55 -14.29 -4.37 5.40
C ALA A 55 -13.45 -5.58 4.94
N GLU A 56 -13.34 -5.77 3.62
CA GLU A 56 -12.51 -6.85 3.05
C GLU A 56 -11.03 -6.64 3.32
N TYR A 57 -10.60 -5.39 3.35
CA TYR A 57 -9.20 -5.01 3.59
C TYR A 57 -9.14 -4.06 4.78
N SER A 58 -8.19 -4.31 5.69
CA SER A 58 -7.99 -3.42 6.83
C SER A 58 -7.38 -2.09 6.40
N THR A 59 -6.53 -2.15 5.37
CA THR A 59 -5.79 -0.99 4.88
C THR A 59 -5.63 -1.09 3.37
N LEU A 60 -5.82 0.03 2.69
CA LEU A 60 -5.57 0.18 1.27
C LEU A 60 -4.52 1.27 1.10
N CYS A 61 -3.52 1.01 0.25
CA CYS A 61 -2.51 2.01 -0.09
C CYS A 61 -2.46 2.13 -1.61
N HIS A 62 -2.52 3.36 -2.11
CA HIS A 62 -2.45 3.66 -3.54
C HIS A 62 -1.23 4.54 -3.78
N LEU A 63 -0.26 4.01 -4.53
CA LEU A 63 0.96 4.72 -4.90
C LEU A 63 0.87 5.11 -6.37
N ARG A 64 1.08 6.38 -6.69
CA ARG A 64 0.97 6.87 -8.08
C ARG A 64 2.36 7.03 -8.69
N PHE A 65 2.47 6.58 -9.94
CA PHE A 65 3.69 6.72 -10.76
C PHE A 65 3.29 7.11 -12.19
N ASP A 66 4.23 7.67 -12.94
CA ASP A 66 3.97 8.04 -14.33
C ASP A 66 3.77 6.81 -15.23
N SER A 67 4.47 5.72 -14.94
CA SER A 67 4.44 4.49 -15.75
C SER A 67 4.87 3.29 -14.93
N VAL A 68 4.65 2.08 -15.47
CA VAL A 68 5.16 0.84 -14.89
C VAL A 68 6.69 0.88 -14.82
N GLU A 69 7.35 1.37 -15.86
CA GLU A 69 8.82 1.47 -15.91
C GLU A 69 9.35 2.41 -14.82
N ALA A 70 8.69 3.55 -14.60
CA ALA A 70 9.07 4.47 -13.53
C ALA A 70 8.96 3.82 -12.15
N PHE A 71 7.88 3.06 -11.94
CA PHE A 71 7.71 2.28 -10.70
C PHE A 71 8.82 1.25 -10.53
N GLN A 72 9.08 0.44 -11.55
CA GLN A 72 10.06 -0.64 -11.47
C GLN A 72 11.46 -0.09 -11.23
N SER A 73 11.83 0.99 -11.90
CA SER A 73 13.15 1.63 -11.73
C SER A 73 13.34 2.19 -10.33
N ALA A 74 12.30 2.79 -9.75
CA ALA A 74 12.38 3.38 -8.41
C ALA A 74 12.30 2.31 -7.31
N PHE A 75 11.39 1.35 -7.46
CA PHE A 75 11.11 0.34 -6.45
C PHE A 75 12.17 -0.77 -6.41
N GLY A 76 12.65 -1.21 -7.58
CA GLY A 76 13.53 -2.38 -7.69
C GLY A 76 14.72 -2.36 -6.73
N PRO A 77 15.51 -1.26 -6.65
CA PRO A 77 16.66 -1.20 -5.73
C PRO A 77 16.28 -1.30 -4.26
N HIS A 78 15.02 -1.01 -3.90
CA HIS A 78 14.55 -0.95 -2.51
C HIS A 78 13.52 -2.03 -2.19
N ALA A 79 13.21 -2.92 -3.13
CA ALA A 79 12.15 -3.91 -2.99
C ALA A 79 12.32 -4.78 -1.74
N ALA A 80 13.54 -5.28 -1.52
CA ALA A 80 13.82 -6.16 -0.40
C ALA A 80 13.60 -5.46 0.95
N ASP A 81 14.07 -4.21 1.08
CA ASP A 81 13.94 -3.45 2.32
C ASP A 81 12.49 -3.09 2.61
N ILE A 82 11.74 -2.68 1.58
CA ILE A 82 10.33 -2.34 1.73
C ILE A 82 9.52 -3.57 2.12
N GLN A 83 9.76 -4.70 1.47
CA GLN A 83 9.04 -5.95 1.76
C GLN A 83 9.39 -6.50 3.13
N LYS A 84 10.64 -6.40 3.55
CA LYS A 84 11.09 -6.87 4.85
C LYS A 84 10.39 -6.12 5.99
N ASP A 85 10.11 -4.84 5.81
CA ASP A 85 9.49 -4.01 6.85
C ASP A 85 8.02 -4.37 7.10
N ILE A 86 7.35 -5.05 6.15
CA ILE A 86 5.94 -5.41 6.26
C ILE A 86 5.66 -6.23 7.54
N ALA A 87 6.54 -7.15 7.90
CA ALA A 87 6.37 -7.98 9.10
C ALA A 87 6.34 -7.17 10.40
N ASN A 88 6.85 -5.94 10.38
CA ASN A 88 6.84 -5.07 11.56
C ASN A 88 5.46 -4.44 11.83
N TYR A 89 4.54 -4.45 10.87
CA TYR A 89 3.23 -3.84 11.05
C TYR A 89 2.04 -4.70 10.61
N SER A 90 2.28 -5.75 9.82
CA SER A 90 1.18 -6.61 9.34
C SER A 90 1.48 -8.08 9.59
N SER A 91 0.49 -8.80 10.08
CA SER A 91 0.57 -10.25 10.26
C SER A 91 0.22 -11.02 8.99
N VAL A 92 -0.31 -10.33 7.96
CA VAL A 92 -0.69 -10.95 6.69
C VAL A 92 0.03 -10.26 5.54
N PRO A 93 0.40 -11.00 4.48
CA PRO A 93 1.00 -10.38 3.30
C PRO A 93 -0.05 -9.56 2.55
N PRO A 94 0.35 -8.44 1.93
CA PRO A 94 -0.57 -7.67 1.09
C PRO A 94 -0.80 -8.34 -0.25
N VAL A 95 -1.94 -8.03 -0.87
CA VAL A 95 -2.21 -8.28 -2.27
C VAL A 95 -1.80 -7.01 -3.03
N ILE A 96 -1.02 -7.14 -4.08
CA ILE A 96 -0.52 -6.01 -4.84
C ILE A 96 -1.01 -6.10 -6.28
N GLN A 97 -1.54 -4.99 -6.79
CA GLN A 97 -2.00 -4.89 -8.17
C GLN A 97 -1.57 -3.55 -8.77
N ILE A 98 -1.05 -3.61 -9.98
CA ILE A 98 -0.74 -2.41 -10.77
C ILE A 98 -1.92 -2.14 -11.69
N SER A 99 -2.42 -0.90 -11.69
CA SER A 99 -3.58 -0.52 -12.49
C SER A 99 -3.30 0.75 -13.30
N ASP A 100 -3.85 0.80 -14.50
CA ASP A 100 -3.79 1.99 -15.33
C ASP A 100 -4.97 2.91 -14.96
N VAL A 101 -4.68 4.17 -14.67
CA VAL A 101 -5.72 5.13 -14.29
C VAL A 101 -6.51 5.52 -15.51
N LYS A 102 -7.83 5.22 -15.52
CA LYS A 102 -8.73 5.55 -16.63
C LYS A 102 -9.53 6.83 -16.36
N VAL A 103 -9.81 7.10 -15.08
CA VAL A 103 -10.48 8.32 -14.62
C VAL A 103 -9.84 8.71 -13.29
N GLY A 104 -9.44 9.93 -13.16
CA GLY A 104 -8.81 10.40 -11.90
C GLY A 104 -7.48 11.18 -12.09
#